data_8f858377d62bdda0ac2255b3e20ace00
#
_entry.id   8f858377d62bdda0ac2255b3e20ace00
#
_cell.length_a   1.000
_cell.length_b   1.000
_cell.length_c   1.000
_cell.angle_alpha   90.00
_cell.angle_beta   90.00
_cell.angle_gamma   90.00
#
_symmetry.space_group_name_H-M   'P 1'
#
loop_
_entity.id
_entity.type
_entity.pdbx_description
1 polymer ?
#
loop_
_entity_poly.entity_id
_entity_poly.type
_entity_poly.pdbx_seq_one_letter_code
_entity_poly.pdbx_strand_id
1 'polypeptide(L)'
;MNRQGISLGRVLGIPIVLDYSWFLIFALVAWTLASGYFPSEFKNWPTAEYWLVGIATAIVFFLSVVLHELGHSVAAQHYGIPVSSIKLFVFGGVSQIETEPPSARVEFLMAVVGPLVSFVLAGVFAGLGVAFASVAALLALAKYLAYINGALGLFNLVPGFPLDGGRVFRAVVWGLTNSLRRATVIAANLGRFIGFLFILFGVYQVFTGNFVNGLWIGFIGWFLESAAMSQVQQQKLQDLLAGRRVSQAMSTNYTSVLPDTTIQTLVDRHFLGNGQRSFVVEEGDKVAGLLTLRDIKELPRAEWPATTAAQAMIPLAQVRRILPNEELWAAIEEMNHDGVNQLPVMTDGHIEGMLRREDIISYLRNLQDLG
;
A
#
# COMPACT_ATOMS: atom_id res chain seq x y z
N MET A 1 -13.69 5.01 2.71
CA MET A 1 -12.28 5.21 3.13
C MET A 1 -12.02 4.40 4.40
N ASN A 2 -11.36 3.27 4.25
CA ASN A 2 -10.95 2.47 5.42
C ASN A 2 -9.73 3.15 6.05
N ARG A 3 -9.95 4.07 7.01
CA ARG A 3 -8.88 4.80 7.71
C ARG A 3 -8.20 3.86 8.72
N GLN A 4 -7.39 2.95 8.24
CA GLN A 4 -6.50 2.16 9.11
C GLN A 4 -5.22 2.97 9.39
N GLY A 5 -5.35 4.11 10.10
CA GLY A 5 -4.19 4.90 10.46
C GLY A 5 -4.52 6.34 10.86
N ILE A 6 -3.54 7.00 11.46
CA ILE A 6 -3.59 8.40 11.91
C ILE A 6 -2.99 9.28 10.83
N SER A 7 -3.75 10.25 10.33
CA SER A 7 -3.24 11.24 9.38
C SER A 7 -2.40 12.30 10.11
N LEU A 8 -1.15 12.49 9.69
CA LEU A 8 -0.25 13.53 10.22
C LEU A 8 -0.36 14.88 9.47
N GLY A 9 -1.12 14.92 8.38
CA GLY A 9 -1.22 16.10 7.52
C GLY A 9 -0.74 15.83 6.10
N ARG A 10 -0.39 16.90 5.36
CA ARG A 10 0.08 16.81 3.97
C ARG A 10 1.41 17.53 3.80
N VAL A 11 2.33 16.90 3.08
CA VAL A 11 3.60 17.51 2.65
C VAL A 11 3.63 17.49 1.13
N LEU A 12 3.85 18.64 0.50
CA LEU A 12 3.80 18.81 -0.97
C LEU A 12 2.50 18.24 -1.60
N GLY A 13 1.37 18.39 -0.89
CA GLY A 13 0.08 17.89 -1.33
C GLY A 13 -0.17 16.41 -1.04
N ILE A 14 0.85 15.62 -0.63
CA ILE A 14 0.78 14.19 -0.38
C ILE A 14 0.41 13.94 1.09
N PRO A 15 -0.68 13.23 1.39
CA PRO A 15 -1.04 12.86 2.75
C PRO A 15 -0.02 11.90 3.37
N ILE A 16 0.37 12.15 4.64
CA ILE A 16 1.20 11.23 5.42
C ILE A 16 0.31 10.54 6.45
N VAL A 17 0.35 9.20 6.45
CA VAL A 17 -0.49 8.36 7.30
C VAL A 17 0.38 7.43 8.14
N LEU A 18 0.15 7.40 9.46
CA LEU A 18 0.75 6.42 10.36
C LEU A 18 -0.19 5.23 10.53
N ASP A 19 0.27 4.05 10.17
CA ASP A 19 -0.38 2.79 10.55
C ASP A 19 -0.18 2.53 12.06
N TYR A 20 -1.13 1.86 12.70
CA TYR A 20 -1.01 1.54 14.13
C TYR A 20 0.22 0.66 14.44
N SER A 21 0.67 -0.16 13.49
CA SER A 21 1.88 -0.98 13.63
C SER A 21 3.18 -0.15 13.73
N TRP A 22 3.16 1.11 13.27
CA TRP A 22 4.30 2.02 13.37
C TRP A 22 4.70 2.30 14.82
N PHE A 23 3.73 2.41 15.74
CA PHE A 23 4.04 2.67 17.14
C PHE A 23 4.85 1.54 17.79
N LEU A 24 4.64 0.30 17.33
CA LEU A 24 5.40 -0.85 17.79
C LEU A 24 6.88 -0.71 17.41
N ILE A 25 7.16 -0.45 16.13
CA ILE A 25 8.56 -0.34 15.67
C ILE A 25 9.24 0.91 16.23
N PHE A 26 8.52 2.03 16.37
CA PHE A 26 9.02 3.24 17.00
C PHE A 26 9.47 2.96 18.45
N ALA A 27 8.62 2.32 19.25
CA ALA A 27 8.93 1.95 20.62
C ALA A 27 10.13 0.99 20.70
N LEU A 28 10.20 0.00 19.79
CA LEU A 28 11.31 -0.95 19.72
C LEU A 28 12.63 -0.24 19.38
N VAL A 29 12.64 0.64 18.38
CA VAL A 29 13.84 1.41 17.99
C VAL A 29 14.28 2.31 19.13
N ALA A 30 13.37 3.10 19.72
CA ALA A 30 13.69 3.98 20.83
C ALA A 30 14.26 3.20 22.03
N TRP A 31 13.64 2.05 22.36
CA TRP A 31 14.11 1.18 23.43
C TRP A 31 15.50 0.59 23.13
N THR A 32 15.72 0.07 21.93
CA THR A 32 17.02 -0.52 21.55
C THR A 32 18.13 0.54 21.57
N LEU A 33 17.84 1.76 21.16
CA LEU A 33 18.80 2.87 21.22
C LEU A 33 19.11 3.26 22.67
N ALA A 34 18.07 3.43 23.50
CA ALA A 34 18.22 3.91 24.86
C ALA A 34 18.83 2.88 25.82
N SER A 35 18.52 1.58 25.63
CA SER A 35 18.96 0.51 26.54
C SER A 35 20.15 -0.30 26.02
N GLY A 36 20.45 -0.25 24.73
CA GLY A 36 21.49 -1.03 24.07
C GLY A 36 22.60 -0.17 23.45
N TYR A 37 22.28 0.49 22.32
CA TYR A 37 23.28 1.16 21.50
C TYR A 37 23.97 2.31 22.23
N PHE A 38 23.23 3.30 22.74
CA PHE A 38 23.87 4.46 23.39
C PHE A 38 24.63 4.12 24.68
N PRO A 39 24.16 3.25 25.57
CA PRO A 39 24.96 2.83 26.72
C PRO A 39 26.25 2.09 26.36
N SER A 40 26.30 1.39 25.23
CA SER A 40 27.53 0.71 24.76
C SER A 40 28.57 1.68 24.20
N GLU A 41 28.14 2.72 23.49
CA GLU A 41 29.00 3.68 22.78
C GLU A 41 29.36 4.90 23.67
N PHE A 42 28.43 5.38 24.49
CA PHE A 42 28.54 6.58 25.31
C PHE A 42 28.34 6.21 26.78
N LYS A 43 29.44 5.99 27.50
CA LYS A 43 29.40 5.56 28.91
C LYS A 43 29.10 6.73 29.86
N ASN A 44 28.53 6.39 31.01
CA ASN A 44 28.32 7.30 32.13
C ASN A 44 27.28 8.41 31.93
N TRP A 45 26.37 8.26 30.99
CA TRP A 45 25.20 9.14 30.93
C TRP A 45 24.15 8.74 31.96
N PRO A 46 23.38 9.70 32.51
CA PRO A 46 22.17 9.36 33.27
C PRO A 46 21.16 8.59 32.39
N THR A 47 20.41 7.68 32.99
CA THR A 47 19.39 6.89 32.29
C THR A 47 18.40 7.77 31.49
N ALA A 48 18.03 8.92 32.07
CA ALA A 48 17.13 9.87 31.42
C ALA A 48 17.71 10.44 30.09
N GLU A 49 19.04 10.66 30.05
CA GLU A 49 19.72 11.16 28.85
C GLU A 49 19.72 10.12 27.72
N TYR A 50 19.98 8.83 28.03
CA TYR A 50 19.88 7.74 27.07
C TYR A 50 18.47 7.67 26.43
N TRP A 51 17.41 7.78 27.24
CA TRP A 51 16.05 7.77 26.75
C TRP A 51 15.71 9.00 25.93
N LEU A 52 16.12 10.19 26.35
CA LEU A 52 15.86 11.43 25.63
C LEU A 52 16.53 11.41 24.26
N VAL A 53 17.82 11.05 24.21
CA VAL A 53 18.57 10.97 22.94
C VAL A 53 18.04 9.82 22.09
N GLY A 54 17.68 8.68 22.70
CA GLY A 54 17.10 7.53 21.98
C GLY A 54 15.78 7.85 21.30
N ILE A 55 14.85 8.49 22.01
CA ILE A 55 13.56 8.92 21.47
C ILE A 55 13.74 9.98 20.39
N ALA A 56 14.58 11.00 20.65
CA ALA A 56 14.86 12.05 19.66
C ALA A 56 15.46 11.46 18.37
N THR A 57 16.42 10.54 18.52
CA THR A 57 17.04 9.84 17.37
C THR A 57 16.01 9.00 16.60
N ALA A 58 15.12 8.28 17.28
CA ALA A 58 14.06 7.51 16.64
C ALA A 58 13.10 8.41 15.85
N ILE A 59 12.68 9.56 16.41
CA ILE A 59 11.82 10.53 15.70
C ILE A 59 12.52 11.02 14.43
N VAL A 60 13.77 11.45 14.52
CA VAL A 60 14.52 11.97 13.36
C VAL A 60 14.80 10.87 12.33
N PHE A 61 15.02 9.63 12.76
CA PHE A 61 15.15 8.48 11.86
C PHE A 61 13.86 8.24 11.05
N PHE A 62 12.70 8.23 11.71
CA PHE A 62 11.44 8.07 10.95
C PHE A 62 11.12 9.28 10.07
N LEU A 63 11.55 10.48 10.45
CA LEU A 63 11.50 11.63 9.55
C LEU A 63 12.40 11.42 8.32
N SER A 64 13.60 10.83 8.49
CA SER A 64 14.46 10.45 7.36
C SER A 64 13.79 9.43 6.44
N VAL A 65 13.05 8.45 6.99
CA VAL A 65 12.25 7.49 6.20
C VAL A 65 11.16 8.23 5.42
N VAL A 66 10.46 9.19 6.04
CA VAL A 66 9.47 10.02 5.31
C VAL A 66 10.12 10.80 4.17
N LEU A 67 11.30 11.37 4.39
CA LEU A 67 12.04 12.12 3.34
C LEU A 67 12.49 11.20 2.20
N HIS A 68 12.90 9.98 2.50
CA HIS A 68 13.20 8.94 1.50
C HIS A 68 11.98 8.66 0.61
N GLU A 69 10.81 8.37 1.22
CA GLU A 69 9.55 8.12 0.52
C GLU A 69 9.06 9.36 -0.25
N LEU A 70 9.26 10.53 0.33
CA LEU A 70 8.93 11.80 -0.33
C LEU A 70 9.77 11.99 -1.59
N GLY A 71 11.04 11.56 -1.58
CA GLY A 71 11.90 11.56 -2.75
C GLY A 71 11.27 10.78 -3.91
N HIS A 72 10.81 9.56 -3.68
CA HIS A 72 10.09 8.76 -4.69
C HIS A 72 8.81 9.45 -5.16
N SER A 73 8.04 9.98 -4.21
CA SER A 73 6.75 10.62 -4.48
C SER A 73 6.89 11.88 -5.32
N VAL A 74 7.86 12.72 -5.02
CA VAL A 74 8.17 13.94 -5.81
C VAL A 74 8.65 13.56 -7.21
N ALA A 75 9.50 12.55 -7.33
CA ALA A 75 9.92 12.04 -8.63
C ALA A 75 8.72 11.51 -9.43
N ALA A 76 7.79 10.78 -8.81
CA ALA A 76 6.56 10.31 -9.45
C ALA A 76 5.70 11.47 -9.96
N GLN A 77 5.43 12.47 -9.10
CA GLN A 77 4.64 13.65 -9.47
C GLN A 77 5.29 14.47 -10.60
N HIS A 78 6.61 14.55 -10.64
CA HIS A 78 7.34 15.22 -11.73
C HIS A 78 7.05 14.57 -13.10
N TYR A 79 6.80 13.27 -13.13
CA TYR A 79 6.40 12.54 -14.34
C TYR A 79 4.88 12.42 -14.53
N GLY A 80 4.09 13.17 -13.78
CA GLY A 80 2.63 13.19 -13.90
C GLY A 80 1.95 11.95 -13.30
N ILE A 81 2.66 11.16 -12.49
CA ILE A 81 2.14 9.96 -11.83
C ILE A 81 1.54 10.37 -10.48
N PRO A 82 0.24 10.16 -10.24
CA PRO A 82 -0.40 10.52 -8.99
C PRO A 82 0.08 9.64 -7.84
N VAL A 83 0.21 10.26 -6.66
CA VAL A 83 0.58 9.61 -5.40
C VAL A 83 -0.53 9.86 -4.40
N SER A 84 -1.20 8.81 -3.96
CA SER A 84 -2.35 8.92 -3.05
C SER A 84 -1.96 9.18 -1.60
N SER A 85 -0.88 8.58 -1.12
CA SER A 85 -0.36 8.83 0.24
C SER A 85 1.02 8.22 0.46
N ILE A 86 1.71 8.69 1.51
CA ILE A 86 2.87 8.01 2.11
C ILE A 86 2.39 7.38 3.41
N LYS A 87 2.51 6.05 3.53
CA LYS A 87 2.12 5.31 4.72
C LYS A 87 3.34 4.77 5.45
N LEU A 88 3.46 5.12 6.75
CA LEU A 88 4.47 4.54 7.65
C LEU A 88 3.87 3.36 8.42
N PHE A 89 4.59 2.24 8.48
CA PHE A 89 4.17 1.01 9.15
C PHE A 89 5.38 0.28 9.74
N VAL A 90 5.20 -0.90 10.31
CA VAL A 90 6.24 -1.63 11.05
C VAL A 90 7.52 -1.89 10.24
N PHE A 91 7.44 -2.04 8.92
CA PHE A 91 8.62 -2.30 8.08
C PHE A 91 9.23 -1.04 7.44
N GLY A 92 8.74 0.16 7.78
CA GLY A 92 9.25 1.42 7.24
C GLY A 92 8.19 2.29 6.61
N GLY A 93 8.49 2.88 5.44
CA GLY A 93 7.58 3.68 4.65
C GLY A 93 7.16 2.98 3.36
N VAL A 94 6.03 3.39 2.80
CA VAL A 94 5.63 3.04 1.45
C VAL A 94 4.87 4.19 0.80
N SER A 95 5.31 4.60 -0.37
CA SER A 95 4.62 5.56 -1.23
C SER A 95 3.58 4.83 -2.07
N GLN A 96 2.31 5.18 -1.88
CA GLN A 96 1.20 4.62 -2.67
C GLN A 96 1.11 5.34 -4.01
N ILE A 97 1.87 4.85 -4.99
CA ILE A 97 1.88 5.31 -6.37
C ILE A 97 0.75 4.61 -7.12
N GLU A 98 -0.13 5.38 -7.78
CA GLU A 98 -1.41 4.86 -8.30
C GLU A 98 -1.25 4.11 -9.62
N THR A 99 -0.26 4.46 -10.44
CA THR A 99 -0.08 3.87 -11.77
C THR A 99 1.35 3.41 -12.01
N GLU A 100 1.51 2.43 -12.89
CA GLU A 100 2.84 1.97 -13.32
C GLU A 100 3.59 3.07 -14.09
N PRO A 101 4.92 3.17 -13.93
CA PRO A 101 5.73 4.09 -14.71
C PRO A 101 5.59 3.87 -16.22
N PRO A 102 5.51 4.93 -17.05
CA PRO A 102 5.28 4.81 -18.49
C PRO A 102 6.50 4.24 -19.27
N SER A 103 7.68 4.20 -18.65
CA SER A 103 8.89 3.68 -19.29
C SER A 103 9.93 3.23 -18.27
N ALA A 104 10.84 2.35 -18.71
CA ALA A 104 11.96 1.90 -17.92
C ALA A 104 12.84 3.04 -17.38
N ARG A 105 13.04 4.11 -18.18
CA ARG A 105 13.82 5.28 -17.74
C ARG A 105 13.15 6.01 -16.59
N VAL A 106 11.84 6.21 -16.67
CA VAL A 106 11.07 6.88 -15.60
C VAL A 106 11.11 6.05 -14.33
N GLU A 107 10.92 4.74 -14.44
CA GLU A 107 11.00 3.84 -13.29
C GLU A 107 12.39 3.89 -12.63
N PHE A 108 13.45 3.82 -13.42
CA PHE A 108 14.82 3.91 -12.92
C PHE A 108 15.05 5.19 -12.11
N LEU A 109 14.67 6.34 -12.70
CA LEU A 109 14.86 7.64 -12.04
C LEU A 109 14.04 7.76 -10.75
N MET A 110 12.79 7.31 -10.78
CA MET A 110 11.96 7.28 -9.57
C MET A 110 12.56 6.40 -8.47
N ALA A 111 13.04 5.21 -8.83
CA ALA A 111 13.55 4.23 -7.86
C ALA A 111 14.87 4.66 -7.21
N VAL A 112 15.75 5.36 -7.93
CA VAL A 112 17.06 5.78 -7.40
C VAL A 112 16.95 6.96 -6.43
N VAL A 113 15.92 7.82 -6.54
CA VAL A 113 15.83 9.07 -5.75
C VAL A 113 15.73 8.78 -4.25
N GLY A 114 14.98 7.77 -3.79
CA GLY A 114 14.88 7.43 -2.37
C GLY A 114 16.25 7.08 -1.75
N PRO A 115 16.98 6.08 -2.27
CA PRO A 115 18.34 5.79 -1.82
C PRO A 115 19.29 7.00 -1.88
N LEU A 116 19.18 7.84 -2.92
CA LEU A 116 19.98 9.05 -3.02
C LEU A 116 19.67 10.03 -1.88
N VAL A 117 18.40 10.23 -1.55
CA VAL A 117 18.01 11.06 -0.39
C VAL A 117 18.62 10.51 0.90
N SER A 118 18.56 9.18 1.09
CA SER A 118 19.19 8.55 2.28
C SER A 118 20.69 8.78 2.35
N PHE A 119 21.43 8.67 1.24
CA PHE A 119 22.87 8.97 1.23
C PHE A 119 23.17 10.45 1.48
N VAL A 120 22.35 11.37 0.94
CA VAL A 120 22.49 12.80 1.23
C VAL A 120 22.25 13.06 2.71
N LEU A 121 21.21 12.48 3.31
CA LEU A 121 20.96 12.58 4.75
C LEU A 121 22.10 12.00 5.58
N ALA A 122 22.66 10.85 5.19
CA ALA A 122 23.83 10.27 5.83
C ALA A 122 25.01 11.23 5.85
N GLY A 123 25.28 11.90 4.69
CA GLY A 123 26.33 12.90 4.58
C GLY A 123 26.06 14.15 5.44
N VAL A 124 24.83 14.65 5.46
CA VAL A 124 24.39 15.77 6.31
C VAL A 124 24.61 15.44 7.79
N PHE A 125 24.14 14.28 8.25
CA PHE A 125 24.32 13.88 9.64
C PHE A 125 25.79 13.61 10.00
N ALA A 126 26.59 13.09 9.07
CA ALA A 126 28.04 12.96 9.28
C ALA A 126 28.70 14.35 9.46
N GLY A 127 28.34 15.33 8.64
CA GLY A 127 28.80 16.71 8.77
C GLY A 127 28.37 17.36 10.10
N LEU A 128 27.12 17.15 10.50
CA LEU A 128 26.60 17.60 11.80
C LEU A 128 27.37 16.95 12.98
N GLY A 129 27.71 15.67 12.87
CA GLY A 129 28.53 14.98 13.86
C GLY A 129 29.92 15.60 14.05
N VAL A 130 30.53 16.04 12.95
CA VAL A 130 31.81 16.79 13.01
C VAL A 130 31.59 18.18 13.61
N ALA A 131 30.57 18.91 13.19
CA ALA A 131 30.29 20.26 13.64
C ALA A 131 29.96 20.34 15.14
N PHE A 132 29.25 19.33 15.67
CA PHE A 132 28.81 19.25 17.07
C PHE A 132 29.60 18.22 17.88
N ALA A 133 30.86 17.92 17.51
CA ALA A 133 31.68 16.89 18.18
C ALA A 133 31.90 17.13 19.69
N SER A 134 31.82 18.39 20.15
CA SER A 134 31.95 18.77 21.56
C SER A 134 30.70 18.53 22.40
N VAL A 135 29.52 18.30 21.77
CA VAL A 135 28.25 18.05 22.46
C VAL A 135 27.89 16.58 22.33
N ALA A 136 28.18 15.79 23.35
CA ALA A 136 28.08 14.32 23.31
C ALA A 136 26.71 13.81 22.83
N ALA A 137 25.61 14.42 23.28
CA ALA A 137 24.26 14.04 22.86
C ALA A 137 23.99 14.27 21.37
N LEU A 138 24.43 15.42 20.82
CA LEU A 138 24.28 15.73 19.40
C LEU A 138 25.19 14.87 18.53
N LEU A 139 26.42 14.63 18.99
CA LEU A 139 27.35 13.71 18.32
C LEU A 139 26.78 12.29 18.25
N ALA A 140 26.20 11.80 19.33
CA ALA A 140 25.61 10.47 19.40
C ALA A 140 24.44 10.31 18.41
N LEU A 141 23.52 11.27 18.42
CA LEU A 141 22.39 11.34 17.48
C LEU A 141 22.88 11.40 16.04
N ALA A 142 23.77 12.32 15.71
CA ALA A 142 24.28 12.52 14.36
C ALA A 142 25.06 11.30 13.85
N LYS A 143 25.90 10.69 14.67
CA LYS A 143 26.66 9.48 14.33
C LYS A 143 25.75 8.30 14.00
N TYR A 144 24.73 8.06 14.83
CA TYR A 144 23.76 7.00 14.56
C TYR A 144 22.94 7.28 13.31
N LEU A 145 22.42 8.51 13.13
CA LEU A 145 21.63 8.87 11.96
C LEU A 145 22.43 8.83 10.66
N ALA A 146 23.71 9.21 10.67
CA ALA A 146 24.60 9.03 9.54
C ALA A 146 24.73 7.56 9.15
N TYR A 147 25.01 6.70 10.13
CA TYR A 147 25.12 5.25 9.93
C TYR A 147 23.82 4.63 9.39
N ILE A 148 22.69 4.87 10.05
CA ILE A 148 21.43 4.20 9.70
C ILE A 148 20.86 4.69 8.36
N ASN A 149 21.02 5.97 8.00
CA ASN A 149 20.62 6.47 6.69
C ASN A 149 21.53 5.91 5.58
N GLY A 150 22.83 5.78 5.82
CA GLY A 150 23.74 5.08 4.90
C GLY A 150 23.36 3.61 4.71
N ALA A 151 23.07 2.91 5.80
CA ALA A 151 22.61 1.53 5.77
C ALA A 151 21.26 1.39 5.04
N LEU A 152 20.30 2.30 5.29
CA LEU A 152 19.00 2.34 4.62
C LEU A 152 19.17 2.52 3.10
N GLY A 153 20.00 3.48 2.68
CA GLY A 153 20.28 3.69 1.26
C GLY A 153 20.93 2.48 0.60
N LEU A 154 21.91 1.86 1.27
CA LEU A 154 22.61 0.68 0.76
C LEU A 154 21.69 -0.54 0.69
N PHE A 155 20.91 -0.79 1.75
CA PHE A 155 19.96 -1.90 1.81
C PHE A 155 18.89 -1.77 0.73
N ASN A 156 18.35 -0.56 0.53
CA ASN A 156 17.37 -0.32 -0.52
C ASN A 156 17.94 -0.45 -1.94
N LEU A 157 19.26 -0.42 -2.16
CA LEU A 157 19.87 -0.70 -3.46
C LEU A 157 20.10 -2.19 -3.74
N VAL A 158 19.77 -3.09 -2.81
CA VAL A 158 19.84 -4.55 -3.06
C VAL A 158 18.91 -4.91 -4.21
N PRO A 159 19.40 -5.61 -5.27
CA PRO A 159 18.67 -5.79 -6.52
C PRO A 159 17.61 -6.90 -6.41
N GLY A 160 16.49 -6.61 -5.76
CA GLY A 160 15.38 -7.55 -5.60
C GLY A 160 14.15 -6.89 -4.98
N PHE A 161 12.96 -7.25 -5.46
CA PHE A 161 11.73 -6.80 -4.81
C PHE A 161 11.66 -7.33 -3.36
N PRO A 162 11.08 -6.54 -2.44
CA PRO A 162 10.33 -5.30 -2.64
C PRO A 162 11.16 -4.00 -2.57
N LEU A 163 12.49 -4.10 -2.52
CA LEU A 163 13.39 -2.97 -2.34
C LEU A 163 13.49 -2.08 -3.58
N ASP A 164 13.95 -0.84 -3.43
CA ASP A 164 14.12 0.10 -4.55
C ASP A 164 15.12 -0.40 -5.58
N GLY A 165 16.19 -1.08 -5.14
CA GLY A 165 17.14 -1.77 -6.00
C GLY A 165 16.47 -2.84 -6.88
N GLY A 166 15.40 -3.45 -6.42
CA GLY A 166 14.56 -4.35 -7.22
C GLY A 166 13.86 -3.60 -8.35
N ARG A 167 13.35 -2.38 -8.08
CA ARG A 167 12.75 -1.50 -9.11
C ARG A 167 13.80 -0.98 -10.08
N VAL A 168 14.98 -0.59 -9.57
CA VAL A 168 16.14 -0.21 -10.40
C VAL A 168 16.53 -1.37 -11.31
N PHE A 169 16.65 -2.57 -10.77
CA PHE A 169 16.96 -3.77 -11.53
C PHE A 169 15.86 -4.12 -12.54
N ARG A 170 14.60 -4.03 -12.15
CA ARG A 170 13.45 -4.19 -13.07
C ARG A 170 13.55 -3.22 -14.23
N ALA A 171 13.81 -1.95 -13.95
CA ALA A 171 13.94 -0.91 -14.97
C ALA A 171 15.07 -1.24 -15.98
N VAL A 172 16.24 -1.69 -15.50
CA VAL A 172 17.34 -2.10 -16.38
C VAL A 172 16.94 -3.28 -17.25
N VAL A 173 16.38 -4.34 -16.66
CA VAL A 173 15.93 -5.52 -17.41
C VAL A 173 14.81 -5.16 -18.39
N TRP A 174 13.88 -4.29 -17.99
CA TRP A 174 12.82 -3.79 -18.88
C TRP A 174 13.40 -3.04 -20.08
N GLY A 175 14.35 -2.13 -19.86
CA GLY A 175 15.04 -1.41 -20.95
C GLY A 175 15.77 -2.32 -21.92
N LEU A 176 16.33 -3.46 -21.43
CA LEU A 176 17.05 -4.45 -22.25
C LEU A 176 16.11 -5.40 -22.99
N THR A 177 14.99 -5.81 -22.36
CA THR A 177 14.07 -6.83 -22.90
C THR A 177 12.85 -6.28 -23.58
N ASN A 178 12.59 -4.96 -23.46
CA ASN A 178 11.36 -4.28 -23.87
C ASN A 178 10.07 -4.95 -23.32
N SER A 179 10.17 -5.64 -22.19
CA SER A 179 9.06 -6.36 -21.57
C SER A 179 9.02 -6.13 -20.06
N LEU A 180 8.08 -5.28 -19.62
CA LEU A 180 7.82 -5.03 -18.20
C LEU A 180 7.52 -6.33 -17.44
N ARG A 181 6.67 -7.19 -18.03
CA ARG A 181 6.31 -8.49 -17.46
C ARG A 181 7.52 -9.36 -17.15
N ARG A 182 8.42 -9.54 -18.15
CA ARG A 182 9.66 -10.35 -17.95
C ARG A 182 10.56 -9.73 -16.88
N ALA A 183 10.71 -8.41 -16.91
CA ALA A 183 11.51 -7.67 -15.95
C ALA A 183 10.97 -7.82 -14.53
N THR A 184 9.66 -7.71 -14.32
CA THR A 184 8.98 -7.89 -13.03
C THR A 184 9.23 -9.29 -12.48
N VAL A 185 9.02 -10.33 -13.29
CA VAL A 185 9.23 -11.73 -12.86
C VAL A 185 10.69 -11.99 -12.48
N ILE A 186 11.65 -11.48 -13.27
CA ILE A 186 13.09 -11.65 -13.00
C ILE A 186 13.47 -10.93 -11.69
N ALA A 187 13.06 -9.68 -11.51
CA ALA A 187 13.36 -8.90 -10.31
C ALA A 187 12.71 -9.51 -9.04
N ALA A 188 11.49 -10.01 -9.16
CA ALA A 188 10.80 -10.66 -8.05
C ALA A 188 11.46 -12.02 -7.68
N ASN A 189 11.85 -12.83 -8.67
CA ASN A 189 12.56 -14.08 -8.40
C ASN A 189 13.94 -13.84 -7.75
N LEU A 190 14.64 -12.79 -8.14
CA LEU A 190 15.89 -12.38 -7.50
C LEU A 190 15.63 -11.94 -6.05
N GLY A 191 14.58 -11.15 -5.79
CA GLY A 191 14.17 -10.77 -4.44
C GLY A 191 13.84 -11.97 -3.56
N ARG A 192 13.10 -12.95 -4.10
CA ARG A 192 12.80 -14.22 -3.41
C ARG A 192 14.08 -15.00 -3.07
N PHE A 193 14.99 -15.10 -4.02
CA PHE A 193 16.27 -15.78 -3.79
C PHE A 193 17.08 -15.09 -2.67
N ILE A 194 17.15 -13.75 -2.69
CA ILE A 194 17.79 -12.97 -1.63
C ILE A 194 17.09 -13.19 -0.28
N GLY A 195 15.75 -13.13 -0.25
CA GLY A 195 14.96 -13.42 0.95
C GLY A 195 15.26 -14.81 1.52
N PHE A 196 15.32 -15.81 0.65
CA PHE A 196 15.70 -17.18 1.05
C PHE A 196 17.13 -17.25 1.65
N LEU A 197 18.10 -16.54 1.07
CA LEU A 197 19.44 -16.44 1.65
C LEU A 197 19.44 -15.81 3.05
N PHE A 198 18.63 -14.76 3.27
CA PHE A 198 18.46 -14.17 4.59
C PHE A 198 17.84 -15.15 5.59
N ILE A 199 16.86 -15.96 5.16
CA ILE A 199 16.28 -17.02 6.02
C ILE A 199 17.35 -18.03 6.40
N LEU A 200 18.13 -18.53 5.44
CA LEU A 200 19.21 -19.49 5.71
C LEU A 200 20.26 -18.91 6.65
N PHE A 201 20.66 -17.66 6.44
CA PHE A 201 21.62 -16.99 7.31
C PHE A 201 21.06 -16.76 8.71
N GLY A 202 19.75 -16.40 8.83
CA GLY A 202 19.07 -16.31 10.11
C GLY A 202 19.07 -17.64 10.86
N VAL A 203 18.74 -18.74 10.18
CA VAL A 203 18.80 -20.08 10.76
C VAL A 203 20.23 -20.43 11.23
N TYR A 204 21.23 -20.15 10.40
CA TYR A 204 22.63 -20.36 10.78
C TYR A 204 23.00 -19.58 12.06
N GLN A 205 22.60 -18.30 12.16
CA GLN A 205 22.85 -17.46 13.33
C GLN A 205 22.20 -18.03 14.62
N VAL A 206 20.98 -18.57 14.51
CA VAL A 206 20.31 -19.25 15.64
C VAL A 206 21.14 -20.43 16.14
N PHE A 207 21.64 -21.29 15.24
CA PHE A 207 22.45 -22.44 15.61
C PHE A 207 23.84 -22.09 16.12
N THR A 208 24.37 -20.92 15.78
CA THR A 208 25.66 -20.42 16.30
C THR A 208 25.55 -19.65 17.61
N GLY A 209 24.37 -19.63 18.24
CA GLY A 209 24.13 -19.02 19.54
C GLY A 209 23.63 -17.56 19.49
N ASN A 210 23.49 -16.96 18.33
CA ASN A 210 22.99 -15.61 18.14
C ASN A 210 21.44 -15.61 17.91
N PHE A 211 20.70 -16.20 18.84
CA PHE A 211 19.27 -16.52 18.67
C PHE A 211 18.42 -15.32 18.25
N VAL A 212 18.50 -14.19 18.97
CA VAL A 212 17.67 -13.01 18.70
C VAL A 212 17.98 -12.40 17.35
N ASN A 213 19.28 -12.24 17.03
CA ASN A 213 19.69 -11.70 15.72
C ASN A 213 19.31 -12.65 14.58
N GLY A 214 19.44 -13.96 14.79
CA GLY A 214 19.07 -14.96 13.79
C GLY A 214 17.59 -14.96 13.50
N LEU A 215 16.72 -14.89 14.53
CA LEU A 215 15.28 -14.75 14.33
C LEU A 215 14.92 -13.47 13.58
N TRP A 216 15.58 -12.34 13.93
CA TRP A 216 15.31 -11.07 13.25
C TRP A 216 15.70 -11.09 11.77
N ILE A 217 16.88 -11.62 11.45
CA ILE A 217 17.34 -11.76 10.07
C ILE A 217 16.44 -12.72 9.28
N GLY A 218 16.07 -13.84 9.88
CA GLY A 218 15.14 -14.81 9.27
C GLY A 218 13.77 -14.20 8.99
N PHE A 219 13.26 -13.36 9.91
CA PHE A 219 12.00 -12.64 9.75
C PHE A 219 12.06 -11.61 8.61
N ILE A 220 13.18 -10.85 8.50
CA ILE A 220 13.40 -9.96 7.36
C ILE A 220 13.40 -10.77 6.05
N GLY A 221 14.10 -11.90 6.01
CA GLY A 221 14.14 -12.77 4.83
C GLY A 221 12.76 -13.28 4.43
N TRP A 222 11.96 -13.74 5.39
CA TRP A 222 10.57 -14.17 5.16
C TRP A 222 9.69 -13.02 4.64
N PHE A 223 9.84 -11.82 5.20
CA PHE A 223 9.12 -10.64 4.72
C PHE A 223 9.49 -10.30 3.26
N LEU A 224 10.80 -10.27 2.93
CA LEU A 224 11.27 -10.01 1.57
C LEU A 224 10.72 -11.04 0.57
N GLU A 225 10.78 -12.33 0.93
CA GLU A 225 10.27 -13.41 0.10
C GLU A 225 8.76 -13.29 -0.13
N SER A 226 7.99 -13.04 0.94
CA SER A 226 6.55 -12.88 0.87
C SER A 226 6.13 -11.66 0.06
N ALA A 227 6.80 -10.53 0.23
CA ALA A 227 6.54 -9.32 -0.53
C ALA A 227 6.91 -9.46 -2.02
N ALA A 228 8.04 -10.12 -2.34
CA ALA A 228 8.42 -10.43 -3.72
C ALA A 228 7.40 -11.37 -4.38
N MET A 229 6.90 -12.38 -3.66
CA MET A 229 5.84 -13.27 -4.15
C MET A 229 4.55 -12.51 -4.47
N SER A 230 4.17 -11.54 -3.64
CA SER A 230 2.99 -10.70 -3.88
C SER A 230 3.09 -9.93 -5.20
N GLN A 231 4.28 -9.44 -5.56
CA GLN A 231 4.52 -8.78 -6.86
C GLN A 231 4.29 -9.73 -8.04
N VAL A 232 4.76 -10.98 -7.93
CA VAL A 232 4.52 -12.00 -8.99
C VAL A 232 3.03 -12.31 -9.12
N GLN A 233 2.32 -12.43 -8.00
CA GLN A 233 0.88 -12.71 -8.00
C GLN A 233 0.10 -11.55 -8.62
N GLN A 234 0.45 -10.31 -8.27
CA GLN A 234 -0.17 -9.12 -8.85
C GLN A 234 0.06 -9.06 -10.37
N GLN A 235 1.30 -9.30 -10.82
CA GLN A 235 1.60 -9.33 -12.24
C GLN A 235 0.83 -10.43 -12.99
N LYS A 236 0.74 -11.64 -12.41
CA LYS A 236 -0.07 -12.73 -13.00
C LYS A 236 -1.55 -12.34 -13.12
N LEU A 237 -2.09 -11.67 -12.12
CA LEU A 237 -3.47 -11.19 -12.14
C LEU A 237 -3.69 -10.17 -13.26
N GLN A 238 -2.78 -9.19 -13.40
CA GLN A 238 -2.81 -8.24 -14.51
C GLN A 238 -2.76 -8.95 -15.86
N ASP A 239 -1.86 -9.92 -16.02
CA ASP A 239 -1.71 -10.68 -17.26
C ASP A 239 -2.98 -11.47 -17.63
N LEU A 240 -3.64 -12.08 -16.64
CA LEU A 240 -4.90 -12.83 -16.86
C LEU A 240 -6.06 -11.92 -17.28
N LEU A 241 -6.03 -10.67 -16.79
CA LEU A 241 -7.09 -9.69 -17.07
C LEU A 241 -6.77 -8.76 -18.23
N ALA A 242 -5.52 -8.77 -18.73
CA ALA A 242 -5.11 -7.93 -19.87
C ALA A 242 -5.98 -8.18 -21.10
N GLY A 243 -6.51 -7.10 -21.69
CA GLY A 243 -7.40 -7.16 -22.85
C GLY A 243 -8.80 -7.74 -22.57
N ARG A 244 -9.12 -8.08 -21.32
CA ARG A 244 -10.48 -8.48 -20.91
C ARG A 244 -11.34 -7.27 -20.63
N ARG A 245 -12.61 -7.35 -21.04
CA ARG A 245 -13.58 -6.26 -20.90
C ARG A 245 -14.51 -6.50 -19.71
N VAL A 246 -15.03 -5.42 -19.16
CA VAL A 246 -16.04 -5.43 -18.09
C VAL A 246 -17.24 -6.30 -18.46
N SER A 247 -17.73 -6.19 -19.70
CA SER A 247 -18.87 -6.98 -20.21
C SER A 247 -18.69 -8.50 -20.13
N GLN A 248 -17.43 -8.99 -20.04
CA GLN A 248 -17.14 -10.43 -19.95
C GLN A 248 -17.26 -10.98 -18.53
N ALA A 249 -17.18 -10.10 -17.53
CA ALA A 249 -17.21 -10.48 -16.11
C ALA A 249 -18.41 -9.91 -15.36
N MET A 250 -19.09 -8.89 -15.87
CA MET A 250 -20.26 -8.30 -15.23
C MET A 250 -21.42 -9.31 -15.15
N SER A 251 -22.25 -9.15 -14.12
CA SER A 251 -23.52 -9.86 -13.99
C SER A 251 -24.67 -8.99 -14.51
N THR A 252 -25.48 -9.53 -15.39
CA THR A 252 -26.73 -8.90 -15.84
C THR A 252 -27.87 -9.15 -14.84
N ASN A 253 -27.65 -10.04 -13.86
CA ASN A 253 -28.62 -10.32 -12.81
C ASN A 253 -28.38 -9.36 -11.62
N TYR A 254 -29.03 -8.22 -11.64
CA TYR A 254 -29.09 -7.26 -10.55
C TYR A 254 -30.55 -7.11 -10.08
N THR A 255 -30.72 -6.66 -8.83
CA THR A 255 -32.06 -6.44 -8.29
C THR A 255 -32.33 -4.94 -8.29
N SER A 256 -33.41 -4.57 -8.95
CA SER A 256 -33.96 -3.22 -8.88
C SER A 256 -35.05 -3.14 -7.81
N VAL A 257 -35.20 -1.97 -7.24
CA VAL A 257 -36.20 -1.64 -6.22
C VAL A 257 -36.78 -0.25 -6.49
N LEU A 258 -38.04 -0.06 -6.11
CA LEU A 258 -38.70 1.22 -6.26
C LEU A 258 -38.17 2.23 -5.22
N PRO A 259 -38.15 3.54 -5.53
CA PRO A 259 -37.68 4.59 -4.65
C PRO A 259 -38.42 4.67 -3.31
N ASP A 260 -39.70 4.32 -3.28
CA ASP A 260 -40.59 4.34 -2.11
C ASP A 260 -40.50 3.08 -1.23
N THR A 261 -39.75 2.07 -1.66
CA THR A 261 -39.56 0.84 -0.88
C THR A 261 -38.83 1.13 0.43
N THR A 262 -39.41 0.72 1.57
CA THR A 262 -38.79 0.96 2.87
C THR A 262 -37.56 0.06 3.10
N ILE A 263 -36.57 0.56 3.85
CA ILE A 263 -35.38 -0.18 4.22
C ILE A 263 -35.72 -1.47 4.97
N GLN A 264 -36.75 -1.45 5.84
CA GLN A 264 -37.24 -2.64 6.52
C GLN A 264 -37.67 -3.74 5.53
N THR A 265 -38.45 -3.36 4.51
CA THR A 265 -38.89 -4.30 3.46
C THR A 265 -37.70 -4.88 2.67
N LEU A 266 -36.70 -4.05 2.36
CA LEU A 266 -35.51 -4.49 1.66
C LEU A 266 -34.70 -5.51 2.48
N VAL A 267 -34.55 -5.23 3.78
CA VAL A 267 -33.80 -6.13 4.67
C VAL A 267 -34.52 -7.48 4.80
N ASP A 268 -35.82 -7.46 5.04
CA ASP A 268 -36.60 -8.67 5.29
C ASP A 268 -36.71 -9.57 4.05
N ARG A 269 -36.93 -8.96 2.86
CA ARG A 269 -37.18 -9.73 1.63
C ARG A 269 -35.91 -10.12 0.87
N HIS A 270 -34.90 -9.27 0.88
CA HIS A 270 -33.77 -9.41 -0.05
C HIS A 270 -32.43 -9.70 0.63
N PHE A 271 -32.15 -9.07 1.77
CA PHE A 271 -30.88 -9.34 2.47
C PHE A 271 -30.89 -10.68 3.20
N LEU A 272 -31.94 -10.94 3.98
CA LEU A 272 -32.05 -12.17 4.77
C LEU A 272 -32.48 -13.37 3.93
N GLY A 273 -33.27 -13.12 2.86
CA GLY A 273 -33.75 -14.18 1.97
C GLY A 273 -32.78 -14.62 0.91
N ASN A 274 -32.18 -13.68 0.18
CA ASN A 274 -31.43 -13.95 -1.06
C ASN A 274 -29.94 -13.60 -0.98
N GLY A 275 -29.43 -13.12 0.17
CA GLY A 275 -28.03 -12.78 0.35
C GLY A 275 -27.52 -11.59 -0.51
N GLN A 276 -28.44 -10.82 -1.10
CA GLN A 276 -28.08 -9.69 -1.97
C GLN A 276 -27.52 -8.54 -1.14
N ARG A 277 -26.47 -7.89 -1.63
CA ARG A 277 -25.76 -6.86 -0.89
C ARG A 277 -25.89 -5.46 -1.50
N SER A 278 -26.58 -5.33 -2.63
CA SER A 278 -26.78 -4.09 -3.34
C SER A 278 -28.04 -4.10 -4.17
N PHE A 279 -28.64 -2.95 -4.33
CA PHE A 279 -29.85 -2.70 -5.11
C PHE A 279 -29.66 -1.49 -6.00
N VAL A 280 -30.23 -1.58 -7.19
CA VAL A 280 -30.41 -0.44 -8.06
C VAL A 280 -31.75 0.18 -7.74
N VAL A 281 -31.77 1.47 -7.43
CA VAL A 281 -33.04 2.20 -7.20
C VAL A 281 -33.47 2.78 -8.53
N GLU A 282 -34.63 2.32 -9.04
CA GLU A 282 -35.15 2.67 -10.37
C GLU A 282 -36.55 3.31 -10.25
N GLU A 283 -36.73 4.38 -11.00
CA GLU A 283 -38.04 5.03 -11.19
C GLU A 283 -38.42 4.94 -12.67
N GLY A 284 -39.27 3.95 -12.98
CA GLY A 284 -39.54 3.56 -14.37
C GLY A 284 -38.31 2.97 -15.03
N ASP A 285 -37.89 3.52 -16.18
CA ASP A 285 -36.70 3.08 -16.92
C ASP A 285 -35.43 3.86 -16.53
N LYS A 286 -35.48 4.69 -15.49
CA LYS A 286 -34.36 5.55 -15.09
C LYS A 286 -33.77 5.09 -13.76
N VAL A 287 -32.45 4.89 -13.75
CA VAL A 287 -31.70 4.64 -12.53
C VAL A 287 -31.59 5.93 -11.71
N ALA A 288 -32.16 5.93 -10.51
CA ALA A 288 -32.09 7.04 -9.57
C ALA A 288 -30.80 6.99 -8.71
N GLY A 289 -30.38 5.79 -8.34
CA GLY A 289 -29.19 5.60 -7.50
C GLY A 289 -28.89 4.16 -7.17
N LEU A 290 -27.91 3.97 -6.29
CA LEU A 290 -27.51 2.67 -5.74
C LEU A 290 -27.66 2.66 -4.22
N LEU A 291 -28.16 1.55 -3.68
CA LEU A 291 -28.26 1.30 -2.26
C LEU A 291 -27.46 0.03 -1.90
N THR A 292 -26.55 0.12 -0.95
CA THR A 292 -25.72 -0.98 -0.52
C THR A 292 -25.97 -1.38 0.92
N LEU A 293 -25.53 -2.57 1.31
CA LEU A 293 -25.58 -3.02 2.71
C LEU A 293 -24.83 -2.07 3.66
N ARG A 294 -23.82 -1.35 3.15
CA ARG A 294 -23.07 -0.39 3.95
C ARG A 294 -23.95 0.81 4.30
N ASP A 295 -24.66 1.34 3.33
CA ASP A 295 -25.53 2.51 3.51
C ASP A 295 -26.65 2.18 4.51
N ILE A 296 -27.21 0.97 4.44
CA ILE A 296 -28.22 0.50 5.40
C ILE A 296 -27.65 0.35 6.81
N LYS A 297 -26.41 -0.11 6.96
CA LYS A 297 -25.78 -0.27 8.29
C LYS A 297 -25.47 1.07 8.98
N GLU A 298 -25.35 2.14 8.24
CA GLU A 298 -25.14 3.48 8.77
C GLU A 298 -26.44 4.08 9.34
N LEU A 299 -27.62 3.50 9.01
CA LEU A 299 -28.92 3.93 9.51
C LEU A 299 -29.28 3.21 10.82
N PRO A 300 -29.78 3.94 11.83
CA PRO A 300 -30.34 3.34 13.05
C PRO A 300 -31.49 2.39 12.71
N ARG A 301 -31.54 1.21 13.31
CA ARG A 301 -32.59 0.20 13.02
C ARG A 301 -34.02 0.72 13.26
N ALA A 302 -34.17 1.63 14.21
CA ALA A 302 -35.48 2.24 14.52
C ALA A 302 -36.04 3.07 13.35
N GLU A 303 -35.18 3.55 12.44
CA GLU A 303 -35.58 4.37 11.30
C GLU A 303 -35.90 3.55 10.04
N TRP A 304 -35.57 2.26 10.00
CA TRP A 304 -35.74 1.40 8.81
C TRP A 304 -37.22 1.33 8.30
N PRO A 305 -38.25 1.29 9.17
CA PRO A 305 -39.65 1.26 8.70
C PRO A 305 -40.11 2.57 8.05
N ALA A 306 -39.45 3.68 8.39
CA ALA A 306 -39.84 5.02 7.92
C ALA A 306 -38.94 5.54 6.79
N THR A 307 -37.74 5.01 6.64
CA THR A 307 -36.76 5.44 5.62
C THR A 307 -36.97 4.68 4.32
N THR A 308 -37.09 5.41 3.21
CA THR A 308 -37.25 4.81 1.88
C THR A 308 -35.90 4.60 1.18
N ALA A 309 -35.86 3.75 0.13
CA ALA A 309 -34.69 3.51 -0.69
C ALA A 309 -34.14 4.82 -1.30
N ALA A 310 -35.03 5.71 -1.75
CA ALA A 310 -34.64 7.02 -2.29
C ALA A 310 -33.92 7.91 -1.28
N GLN A 311 -34.29 7.82 0.01
CA GLN A 311 -33.66 8.61 1.07
C GLN A 311 -32.30 8.05 1.50
N ALA A 312 -32.12 6.73 1.39
CA ALA A 312 -30.91 6.04 1.83
C ALA A 312 -29.91 5.76 0.71
N MET A 313 -30.31 5.86 -0.56
CA MET A 313 -29.45 5.59 -1.71
C MET A 313 -28.33 6.61 -1.89
N ILE A 314 -27.27 6.19 -2.53
CA ILE A 314 -26.29 7.10 -3.14
C ILE A 314 -26.86 7.52 -4.50
N PRO A 315 -27.14 8.82 -4.74
CA PRO A 315 -27.66 9.30 -6.01
C PRO A 315 -26.73 8.95 -7.18
N LEU A 316 -27.28 8.61 -8.35
CA LEU A 316 -26.51 8.20 -9.51
C LEU A 316 -25.42 9.19 -9.92
N ALA A 317 -25.63 10.48 -9.70
CA ALA A 317 -24.63 11.52 -9.96
C ALA A 317 -23.35 11.40 -9.11
N GLN A 318 -23.44 10.73 -7.96
CA GLN A 318 -22.32 10.48 -7.04
C GLN A 318 -21.76 9.06 -7.17
N VAL A 319 -22.43 8.18 -7.92
CA VAL A 319 -22.00 6.82 -8.14
C VAL A 319 -21.01 6.78 -9.30
N ARG A 320 -19.85 6.21 -9.05
CA ARG A 320 -18.89 5.88 -10.09
C ARG A 320 -19.50 4.81 -10.98
N ARG A 321 -19.45 5.00 -12.29
CA ARG A 321 -19.99 4.09 -13.30
C ARG A 321 -18.90 3.73 -14.29
N ILE A 322 -19.00 2.54 -14.89
CA ILE A 322 -18.03 2.03 -15.85
C ILE A 322 -18.76 1.58 -17.12
N LEU A 323 -18.06 1.64 -18.25
CA LEU A 323 -18.61 1.19 -19.54
C LEU A 323 -18.35 -0.31 -19.74
N PRO A 324 -19.23 -1.03 -20.49
CA PRO A 324 -19.06 -2.46 -20.75
C PRO A 324 -17.78 -2.81 -21.51
N ASN A 325 -17.30 -1.88 -22.35
CA ASN A 325 -16.12 -2.06 -23.20
C ASN A 325 -14.81 -1.60 -22.54
N GLU A 326 -14.84 -1.05 -21.34
CA GLU A 326 -13.64 -0.72 -20.58
C GLU A 326 -12.88 -1.97 -20.15
N GLU A 327 -11.58 -1.80 -19.89
CA GLU A 327 -10.74 -2.90 -19.44
C GLU A 327 -11.09 -3.33 -18.00
N LEU A 328 -11.16 -4.64 -17.79
CA LEU A 328 -11.52 -5.20 -16.48
C LEU A 328 -10.49 -4.86 -15.39
N TRP A 329 -9.21 -4.70 -15.77
CA TRP A 329 -8.18 -4.25 -14.85
C TRP A 329 -8.42 -2.82 -14.36
N ALA A 330 -8.79 -1.91 -15.26
CA ALA A 330 -9.10 -0.52 -14.89
C ALA A 330 -10.28 -0.46 -13.90
N ALA A 331 -11.30 -1.30 -14.09
CA ALA A 331 -12.41 -1.42 -13.15
C ALA A 331 -11.97 -1.84 -11.74
N ILE A 332 -11.01 -2.76 -11.65
CA ILE A 332 -10.45 -3.21 -10.35
C ILE A 332 -9.67 -2.09 -9.67
N GLU A 333 -8.86 -1.35 -10.42
CA GLU A 333 -8.13 -0.19 -9.91
C GLU A 333 -9.09 0.87 -9.37
N GLU A 334 -10.15 1.15 -10.11
CA GLU A 334 -11.19 2.10 -9.69
C GLU A 334 -11.93 1.63 -8.43
N MET A 335 -12.31 0.35 -8.35
CA MET A 335 -12.88 -0.24 -7.14
C MET A 335 -11.95 -0.13 -5.92
N ASN A 336 -10.64 -0.29 -6.14
CA ASN A 336 -9.65 -0.18 -5.07
C ASN A 336 -9.45 1.26 -4.62
N HIS A 337 -9.37 2.21 -5.57
CA HIS A 337 -9.21 3.63 -5.31
C HIS A 337 -10.38 4.19 -4.49
N ASP A 338 -11.61 3.89 -4.91
CA ASP A 338 -12.83 4.41 -4.27
C ASP A 338 -13.27 3.59 -3.04
N GLY A 339 -12.61 2.44 -2.78
CA GLY A 339 -12.94 1.55 -1.67
C GLY A 339 -14.32 0.91 -1.80
N VAL A 340 -14.79 0.70 -3.05
CA VAL A 340 -16.06 0.09 -3.36
C VAL A 340 -15.90 -1.37 -3.78
N ASN A 341 -16.95 -2.18 -3.57
CA ASN A 341 -16.94 -3.59 -3.91
C ASN A 341 -17.73 -3.90 -5.19
N GLN A 342 -18.30 -2.88 -5.82
CA GLN A 342 -19.13 -3.00 -7.00
C GLN A 342 -19.22 -1.69 -7.75
N LEU A 343 -19.40 -1.78 -9.07
CA LEU A 343 -19.63 -0.66 -9.98
C LEU A 343 -20.82 -0.99 -10.88
N PRO A 344 -21.75 -0.05 -11.09
CA PRO A 344 -22.77 -0.20 -12.14
C PRO A 344 -22.13 -0.06 -13.51
N VAL A 345 -22.47 -0.98 -14.39
CA VAL A 345 -22.07 -0.96 -15.80
C VAL A 345 -23.19 -0.31 -16.59
N MET A 346 -22.90 0.83 -17.21
CA MET A 346 -23.92 1.67 -17.82
C MET A 346 -23.51 2.15 -19.20
N THR A 347 -24.50 2.25 -20.10
CA THR A 347 -24.37 2.89 -21.43
C THR A 347 -25.56 3.81 -21.65
N ASP A 348 -25.30 5.04 -22.05
CA ASP A 348 -26.32 6.05 -22.39
C ASP A 348 -27.38 6.29 -21.29
N GLY A 349 -26.98 6.14 -20.02
CA GLY A 349 -27.87 6.33 -18.85
C GLY A 349 -28.69 5.10 -18.46
N HIS A 350 -28.57 4.00 -19.18
CA HIS A 350 -29.20 2.71 -18.87
C HIS A 350 -28.19 1.76 -18.25
N ILE A 351 -28.65 0.97 -17.27
CA ILE A 351 -27.84 -0.05 -16.63
C ILE A 351 -27.85 -1.33 -17.47
N GLU A 352 -26.66 -1.81 -17.84
CA GLU A 352 -26.50 -3.09 -18.53
C GLU A 352 -26.19 -4.23 -17.56
N GLY A 353 -25.67 -3.92 -16.41
CA GLY A 353 -25.32 -4.89 -15.38
C GLY A 353 -24.58 -4.28 -14.20
N MET A 354 -24.12 -5.15 -13.33
CA MET A 354 -23.28 -4.83 -12.18
C MET A 354 -21.98 -5.60 -12.25
N LEU A 355 -20.88 -4.92 -12.03
CA LEU A 355 -19.58 -5.57 -11.83
C LEU A 355 -19.27 -5.60 -10.33
N ARG A 356 -19.25 -6.80 -9.73
CA ARG A 356 -18.92 -7.03 -8.32
C ARG A 356 -17.56 -7.70 -8.20
N ARG A 357 -16.87 -7.53 -7.07
CA ARG A 357 -15.62 -8.27 -6.80
C ARG A 357 -15.82 -9.80 -6.88
N GLU A 358 -16.97 -10.28 -6.45
CA GLU A 358 -17.34 -11.70 -6.52
C GLU A 358 -17.43 -12.20 -7.97
N ASP A 359 -17.98 -11.38 -8.89
CA ASP A 359 -18.08 -11.71 -10.31
C ASP A 359 -16.69 -11.79 -10.95
N ILE A 360 -15.79 -10.86 -10.60
CA ILE A 360 -14.39 -10.87 -11.07
C ILE A 360 -13.66 -12.12 -10.56
N ILE A 361 -13.82 -12.47 -9.28
CA ILE A 361 -13.20 -13.67 -8.70
C ILE A 361 -13.72 -14.93 -9.39
N SER A 362 -15.02 -15.01 -9.66
CA SER A 362 -15.63 -16.14 -10.36
C SER A 362 -15.14 -16.23 -11.81
N TYR A 363 -15.04 -15.10 -12.49
CA TYR A 363 -14.50 -15.01 -13.85
C TYR A 363 -13.03 -15.47 -13.91
N LEU A 364 -12.20 -15.02 -12.96
CA LEU A 364 -10.80 -15.44 -12.85
C LEU A 364 -10.66 -16.95 -12.61
N ARG A 365 -11.49 -17.51 -11.72
CA ARG A 365 -11.50 -18.95 -11.46
C ARG A 365 -11.83 -19.74 -12.73
N ASN A 366 -12.86 -19.33 -13.45
CA ASN A 366 -13.24 -19.96 -14.70
C ASN A 366 -12.11 -19.87 -15.76
N LEU A 367 -11.39 -18.75 -15.82
CA LEU A 367 -10.23 -18.62 -16.71
C LEU A 367 -9.08 -19.56 -16.32
N GLN A 368 -8.84 -19.77 -15.03
CA GLN A 368 -7.80 -20.68 -14.55
C GLN A 368 -8.17 -22.16 -14.78
N ASP A 369 -9.46 -22.50 -14.70
CA ASP A 369 -9.95 -23.86 -14.91
C ASP A 369 -9.99 -24.25 -16.41
N LEU A 370 -10.02 -23.27 -17.30
CA LEU A 370 -10.08 -23.47 -18.77
C LEU A 370 -8.69 -23.40 -19.44
N GLY A 371 -7.66 -22.92 -18.79
CA GLY A 371 -6.29 -22.76 -19.32
C GLY A 371 -5.29 -23.66 -18.67
#